data_1086244f41ade0e38d9d7dec9597238d
#
_entry.id   1086244f41ade0e38d9d7dec9597238d
#
_cell.length_a   1.000
_cell.length_b   1.000
_cell.length_c   1.000
_cell.angle_alpha   90.00
_cell.angle_beta   90.00
_cell.angle_gamma   90.00
#
_symmetry.space_group_name_H-M   'P 1'
#
loop_
_entity.id
_entity.type
_entity.pdbx_description
1 polymer ?
#
loop_
_entity_poly.entity_id
_entity_poly.type
_entity_poly.pdbx_seq_one_letter_code
_entity_poly.pdbx_strand_id
1 'polypeptide(L)'
;MGSYLAGKLGGAGLETVSFLLNPVRGGPDYAVLESEVSHADLVVLVSPVYVDSLPGPVVRAMEQVAMRRTGVTGGKPAFAAVVCCGFPEPRHTELALAMCKIFSDETGMRWLGGLGFGMGETLGGKTPDEAGGTAFVMRLALDIAAEAWARLDVVPDSALRWAGRQRMPSWIYRHLGNWGWNRTARKTDTLERMRDKPYEDKAERGYGE
;
A
#
# COMPACT_ATOMS: atom_id res chain seq x y z
N MET A 1 3.56 0.86 -7.85
CA MET A 1 4.31 -0.24 -7.21
C MET A 1 3.82 -1.61 -7.65
N GLY A 2 2.51 -1.90 -7.64
CA GLY A 2 1.99 -3.22 -8.03
C GLY A 2 2.41 -3.66 -9.44
N SER A 3 2.19 -2.83 -10.45
CA SER A 3 2.63 -3.12 -11.83
C SER A 3 4.14 -3.31 -11.96
N TYR A 4 4.93 -2.57 -11.19
CA TYR A 4 6.38 -2.75 -11.14
C TYR A 4 6.77 -4.13 -10.62
N LEU A 5 6.18 -4.55 -9.49
CA LEU A 5 6.42 -5.88 -8.92
C LEU A 5 5.95 -7.00 -9.85
N ALA A 6 4.76 -6.87 -10.45
CA ALA A 6 4.27 -7.84 -11.42
C ALA A 6 5.26 -8.01 -12.59
N GLY A 7 5.82 -6.91 -13.10
CA GLY A 7 6.86 -6.95 -14.13
C GLY A 7 8.15 -7.65 -13.67
N LYS A 8 8.60 -7.43 -12.42
CA LYS A 8 9.79 -8.09 -11.87
C LYS A 8 9.57 -9.58 -11.64
N LEU A 9 8.43 -9.97 -11.09
CA LEU A 9 8.08 -11.38 -10.88
C LEU A 9 7.88 -12.10 -12.23
N GLY A 10 7.22 -11.45 -13.21
CA GLY A 10 7.11 -11.97 -14.56
C GLY A 10 8.46 -12.14 -15.25
N GLY A 11 9.38 -11.19 -15.09
CA GLY A 11 10.77 -11.30 -15.56
C GLY A 11 11.57 -12.43 -14.90
N ALA A 12 11.17 -12.86 -13.72
CA ALA A 12 11.71 -14.03 -13.02
C ALA A 12 11.04 -15.35 -13.42
N GLY A 13 10.13 -15.35 -14.40
CA GLY A 13 9.48 -16.53 -14.95
C GLY A 13 8.15 -16.90 -14.30
N LEU A 14 7.57 -16.06 -13.44
CA LEU A 14 6.26 -16.29 -12.83
C LEU A 14 5.14 -15.74 -13.72
N GLU A 15 4.09 -16.52 -13.91
CA GLU A 15 2.84 -16.00 -14.47
C GLU A 15 2.17 -15.09 -13.45
N THR A 16 1.75 -13.88 -13.86
CA THR A 16 1.19 -12.88 -12.95
C THR A 16 -0.20 -12.45 -13.36
N VAL A 17 -1.14 -12.50 -12.40
CA VAL A 17 -2.50 -11.95 -12.52
C VAL A 17 -2.63 -10.79 -11.54
N SER A 18 -3.24 -9.68 -11.96
CA SER A 18 -3.37 -8.49 -11.12
C SER A 18 -4.84 -8.07 -10.96
N PHE A 19 -5.25 -7.83 -9.73
CA PHE A 19 -6.56 -7.30 -9.38
C PHE A 19 -6.45 -5.89 -8.83
N LEU A 20 -7.28 -4.98 -9.33
CA LEU A 20 -7.40 -3.64 -8.80
C LEU A 20 -8.62 -3.55 -7.87
N LEU A 21 -8.37 -3.42 -6.57
CA LEU A 21 -9.40 -3.31 -5.54
C LEU A 21 -9.96 -1.87 -5.45
N ASN A 22 -10.54 -1.36 -6.56
CA ASN A 22 -11.08 -0.01 -6.62
C ASN A 22 -12.60 -0.04 -6.79
N PRO A 23 -13.38 0.37 -5.77
CA PRO A 23 -14.84 0.35 -5.83
C PRO A 23 -15.43 1.29 -6.88
N VAL A 24 -14.74 2.40 -7.20
CA VAL A 24 -15.19 3.38 -8.20
C VAL A 24 -15.19 2.79 -9.61
N ARG A 25 -14.38 1.77 -9.86
CA ARG A 25 -14.30 1.04 -11.13
C ARG A 25 -15.04 -0.30 -11.10
N GLY A 26 -16.04 -0.45 -10.21
CA GLY A 26 -16.85 -1.67 -10.09
C GLY A 26 -16.28 -2.72 -9.15
N GLY A 27 -15.06 -2.54 -8.63
CA GLY A 27 -14.38 -3.52 -7.78
C GLY A 27 -13.96 -4.80 -8.56
N PRO A 28 -13.30 -5.76 -7.91
CA PRO A 28 -13.03 -7.05 -8.49
C PRO A 28 -14.27 -7.95 -8.43
N ASP A 29 -14.35 -8.90 -9.35
CA ASP A 29 -15.18 -10.08 -9.12
C ASP A 29 -14.53 -10.92 -8.00
N TYR A 30 -15.17 -10.94 -6.84
CA TYR A 30 -14.62 -11.64 -5.69
C TYR A 30 -14.54 -13.15 -5.88
N ALA A 31 -15.42 -13.76 -6.68
CA ALA A 31 -15.36 -15.18 -6.98
C ALA A 31 -14.12 -15.52 -7.82
N VAL A 32 -13.81 -14.65 -8.80
CA VAL A 32 -12.58 -14.80 -9.60
C VAL A 32 -11.35 -14.53 -8.74
N LEU A 33 -11.35 -13.48 -7.91
CA LEU A 33 -10.25 -13.18 -6.99
C LEU A 33 -9.96 -14.38 -6.06
N GLU A 34 -10.99 -14.97 -5.45
CA GLU A 34 -10.87 -16.11 -4.55
C GLU A 34 -10.32 -17.34 -5.27
N SER A 35 -10.80 -17.60 -6.50
CA SER A 35 -10.30 -18.68 -7.34
C SER A 35 -8.82 -18.53 -7.63
N GLU A 36 -8.39 -17.34 -8.08
CA GLU A 36 -7.00 -17.06 -8.38
C GLU A 36 -6.10 -17.17 -7.13
N VAL A 37 -6.54 -16.62 -6.00
CA VAL A 37 -5.82 -16.76 -4.73
C VAL A 37 -5.67 -18.23 -4.31
N SER A 38 -6.66 -19.06 -4.57
CA SER A 38 -6.64 -20.47 -4.19
C SER A 38 -5.67 -21.30 -5.04
N HIS A 39 -5.43 -20.92 -6.28
CA HIS A 39 -4.54 -21.61 -7.20
C HIS A 39 -3.12 -20.99 -7.25
N ALA A 40 -2.94 -19.80 -6.69
CA ALA A 40 -1.65 -19.14 -6.69
C ALA A 40 -0.60 -19.86 -5.83
N ASP A 41 0.66 -19.79 -6.21
CA ASP A 41 1.79 -20.13 -5.34
C ASP A 41 2.18 -18.95 -4.44
N LEU A 42 1.99 -17.72 -4.93
CA LEU A 42 2.32 -16.47 -4.25
C LEU A 42 1.21 -15.44 -4.45
N VAL A 43 0.78 -14.83 -3.37
CA VAL A 43 -0.08 -13.63 -3.37
C VAL A 43 0.70 -12.44 -2.84
N VAL A 44 0.73 -11.34 -3.57
CA VAL A 44 1.36 -10.09 -3.13
C VAL A 44 0.31 -8.98 -3.04
N LEU A 45 0.04 -8.53 -1.82
CA LEU A 45 -0.80 -7.37 -1.58
C LEU A 45 0.01 -6.09 -1.72
N VAL A 46 -0.43 -5.16 -2.57
CA VAL A 46 0.15 -3.81 -2.66
C VAL A 46 -0.93 -2.78 -2.34
N SER A 47 -0.75 -2.01 -1.27
CA SER A 47 -1.78 -1.10 -0.76
C SER A 47 -1.21 0.23 -0.27
N PRO A 48 -1.91 1.36 -0.46
CA PRO A 48 -1.67 2.53 0.36
C PRO A 48 -2.15 2.29 1.80
N VAL A 49 -1.69 3.13 2.71
CA VAL A 49 -2.18 3.22 4.09
C VAL A 49 -3.04 4.46 4.23
N TYR A 50 -4.25 4.33 4.76
CA TYR A 50 -5.16 5.42 5.07
C TYR A 50 -5.50 5.38 6.56
N VAL A 51 -5.20 6.48 7.27
CA VAL A 51 -5.40 6.58 8.72
C VAL A 51 -4.75 5.41 9.47
N ASP A 52 -3.47 5.19 9.18
CA ASP A 52 -2.61 4.12 9.72
C ASP A 52 -3.15 2.68 9.52
N SER A 53 -4.10 2.47 8.60
CA SER A 53 -4.73 1.17 8.34
C SER A 53 -4.82 0.85 6.85
N LEU A 54 -5.22 -0.37 6.52
CA LEU A 54 -5.55 -0.77 5.15
C LEU A 54 -6.87 -0.12 4.72
N PRO A 55 -7.00 0.30 3.44
CA PRO A 55 -8.24 0.84 2.91
C PRO A 55 -9.39 -0.18 2.97
N GLY A 56 -10.62 0.31 3.19
CA GLY A 56 -11.82 -0.53 3.29
C GLY A 56 -12.00 -1.56 2.16
N PRO A 57 -11.78 -1.22 0.89
CA PRO A 57 -11.83 -2.20 -0.19
C PRO A 57 -10.81 -3.35 -0.06
N VAL A 58 -9.65 -3.07 0.49
CA VAL A 58 -8.62 -4.08 0.75
C VAL A 58 -9.05 -4.99 1.89
N VAL A 59 -9.53 -4.41 3.01
CA VAL A 59 -10.05 -5.18 4.15
C VAL A 59 -11.18 -6.09 3.69
N ARG A 60 -12.13 -5.57 2.90
CA ARG A 60 -13.23 -6.37 2.36
C ARG A 60 -12.76 -7.52 1.49
N ALA A 61 -11.75 -7.31 0.63
CA ALA A 61 -11.19 -8.40 -0.18
C ALA A 61 -10.51 -9.46 0.70
N MET A 62 -9.79 -9.05 1.75
CA MET A 62 -9.18 -9.97 2.70
C MET A 62 -10.24 -10.78 3.46
N GLU A 63 -11.35 -10.15 3.89
CA GLU A 63 -12.48 -10.84 4.53
C GLU A 63 -13.11 -11.91 3.62
N GLN A 64 -13.34 -11.58 2.34
CA GLN A 64 -13.90 -12.53 1.37
C GLN A 64 -12.98 -13.74 1.19
N VAL A 65 -11.68 -13.52 1.03
CA VAL A 65 -10.69 -14.59 0.93
C VAL A 65 -10.64 -15.41 2.23
N ALA A 66 -10.66 -14.75 3.41
CA ALA A 66 -10.61 -15.43 4.69
C ALA A 66 -11.82 -16.35 4.92
N MET A 67 -13.04 -15.91 4.58
CA MET A 67 -14.25 -16.73 4.69
C MET A 67 -14.15 -18.06 3.92
N ARG A 68 -13.48 -18.08 2.76
CA ARG A 68 -13.28 -19.27 1.95
C ARG A 68 -12.12 -20.14 2.43
N ARG A 69 -11.20 -19.57 3.17
CA ARG A 69 -10.00 -20.25 3.65
C ARG A 69 -10.05 -20.64 5.13
N THR A 70 -11.16 -20.46 5.79
CA THR A 70 -11.33 -20.91 7.19
C THR A 70 -11.04 -22.39 7.31
N GLY A 71 -10.08 -22.74 8.20
CA GLY A 71 -9.66 -24.13 8.44
C GLY A 71 -8.69 -24.71 7.41
N VAL A 72 -8.30 -23.94 6.37
CA VAL A 72 -7.25 -24.37 5.43
C VAL A 72 -5.88 -24.28 6.14
N THR A 73 -5.13 -25.36 6.05
CA THR A 73 -3.77 -25.48 6.57
C THR A 73 -2.81 -25.84 5.43
N GLY A 74 -1.51 -25.74 5.66
CA GLY A 74 -0.51 -26.20 4.69
C GLY A 74 0.37 -25.11 4.09
N GLY A 75 0.21 -23.84 4.53
CA GLY A 75 1.12 -22.75 4.17
C GLY A 75 1.10 -22.31 2.71
N LYS A 76 0.05 -22.67 1.94
CA LYS A 76 -0.15 -22.23 0.55
C LYS A 76 -1.46 -21.45 0.40
N PRO A 77 -1.46 -20.41 -0.47
CA PRO A 77 -0.28 -19.78 -1.11
C PRO A 77 0.67 -19.16 -0.11
N ALA A 78 1.87 -18.80 -0.57
CA ALA A 78 2.71 -17.85 0.15
C ALA A 78 2.09 -16.45 0.05
N PHE A 79 2.24 -15.62 1.08
CA PHE A 79 1.68 -14.27 1.13
C PHE A 79 2.74 -13.23 1.49
N ALA A 80 2.80 -12.16 0.73
CA ALA A 80 3.67 -11.02 0.95
C ALA A 80 2.89 -9.71 0.85
N ALA A 81 3.40 -8.63 1.44
CA ALA A 81 2.74 -7.34 1.37
C ALA A 81 3.69 -6.18 1.10
N VAL A 82 3.22 -5.19 0.37
CA VAL A 82 3.87 -3.88 0.21
C VAL A 82 2.87 -2.81 0.59
N VAL A 83 3.19 -2.04 1.60
CA VAL A 83 2.32 -0.93 2.04
C VAL A 83 3.08 0.38 2.00
N CYS A 84 2.35 1.47 1.73
CA CYS A 84 2.95 2.77 1.54
C CYS A 84 2.08 3.86 2.17
N CYS A 85 2.66 4.70 3.03
CA CYS A 85 1.99 5.85 3.61
C CYS A 85 2.46 7.17 2.97
N GLY A 86 1.69 8.24 3.16
CA GLY A 86 2.03 9.60 2.73
C GLY A 86 3.08 10.26 3.61
N PHE A 87 3.21 9.85 4.87
CA PHE A 87 4.17 10.44 5.81
C PHE A 87 5.62 10.04 5.51
N PRO A 88 6.62 10.84 5.93
CA PRO A 88 8.01 10.50 5.71
C PRO A 88 8.50 9.32 6.56
N GLU A 89 7.82 9.02 7.66
CA GLU A 89 8.15 7.94 8.57
C GLU A 89 7.49 6.62 8.16
N PRO A 90 8.27 5.59 7.77
CA PRO A 90 7.73 4.28 7.40
C PRO A 90 6.96 3.57 8.53
N ARG A 91 7.20 3.94 9.81
CA ARG A 91 6.50 3.35 10.96
C ARG A 91 4.96 3.40 10.86
N HIS A 92 4.40 4.37 10.15
CA HIS A 92 2.95 4.46 9.90
C HIS A 92 2.40 3.32 9.03
N THR A 93 3.25 2.43 8.55
CA THR A 93 2.87 1.22 7.83
C THR A 93 2.83 -0.02 8.70
N GLU A 94 3.32 0.03 9.94
CA GLU A 94 3.50 -1.13 10.82
C GLU A 94 2.18 -1.82 11.16
N LEU A 95 1.13 -1.05 11.46
CA LEU A 95 -0.19 -1.61 11.76
C LEU A 95 -0.77 -2.34 10.54
N ALA A 96 -0.68 -1.73 9.36
CA ALA A 96 -1.16 -2.35 8.13
C ALA A 96 -0.40 -3.65 7.79
N LEU A 97 0.91 -3.68 8.03
CA LEU A 97 1.71 -4.91 7.88
C LEU A 97 1.36 -5.97 8.94
N ALA A 98 1.08 -5.56 10.17
CA ALA A 98 0.60 -6.47 11.21
C ALA A 98 -0.76 -7.09 10.83
N MET A 99 -1.68 -6.31 10.27
CA MET A 99 -2.95 -6.82 9.74
C MET A 99 -2.72 -7.86 8.63
N CYS A 100 -1.78 -7.59 7.71
CA CYS A 100 -1.41 -8.54 6.66
C CYS A 100 -0.85 -9.86 7.24
N LYS A 101 -0.01 -9.76 8.27
CA LYS A 101 0.54 -10.95 8.92
C LYS A 101 -0.55 -11.77 9.61
N ILE A 102 -1.43 -11.13 10.38
CA ILE A 102 -2.56 -11.80 11.05
C ILE A 102 -3.45 -12.48 9.99
N PHE A 103 -3.78 -11.79 8.89
CA PHE A 103 -4.53 -12.38 7.80
C PHE A 103 -3.86 -13.63 7.23
N SER A 104 -2.54 -13.58 7.03
CA SER A 104 -1.77 -14.73 6.56
C SER A 104 -1.88 -15.93 7.53
N ASP A 105 -1.72 -15.66 8.82
CA ASP A 105 -1.80 -16.69 9.87
C ASP A 105 -3.21 -17.32 9.95
N GLU A 106 -4.26 -16.49 9.94
CA GLU A 106 -5.67 -16.93 10.04
C GLU A 106 -6.16 -17.69 8.79
N THR A 107 -5.59 -17.40 7.63
CA THR A 107 -5.96 -18.04 6.35
C THR A 107 -5.08 -19.23 5.98
N GLY A 108 -4.14 -19.61 6.86
CA GLY A 108 -3.22 -20.72 6.62
C GLY A 108 -2.23 -20.48 5.49
N MET A 109 -2.02 -19.23 5.09
CA MET A 109 -1.01 -18.82 4.13
C MET A 109 0.38 -18.74 4.79
N ARG A 110 1.44 -18.89 4.01
CA ARG A 110 2.81 -18.74 4.52
C ARG A 110 3.27 -17.30 4.38
N TRP A 111 3.43 -16.60 5.49
CA TRP A 111 3.92 -15.22 5.49
C TRP A 111 5.38 -15.12 5.04
N LEU A 112 5.64 -14.36 3.97
CA LEU A 112 6.98 -14.10 3.45
C LEU A 112 7.52 -12.73 3.87
N GLY A 113 6.78 -11.99 4.70
CA GLY A 113 7.16 -10.66 5.12
C GLY A 113 6.55 -9.54 4.28
N GLY A 114 6.77 -8.32 4.72
CA GLY A 114 6.22 -7.15 4.05
C GLY A 114 7.17 -5.96 4.06
N LEU A 115 7.02 -5.08 3.06
CA LEU A 115 7.75 -3.83 2.94
C LEU A 115 6.84 -2.65 3.26
N GLY A 116 7.29 -1.77 4.17
CA GLY A 116 6.61 -0.52 4.51
C GLY A 116 7.39 0.69 4.03
N PHE A 117 6.76 1.55 3.23
CA PHE A 117 7.39 2.75 2.69
C PHE A 117 6.71 4.01 3.18
N GLY A 118 7.51 4.99 3.60
CA GLY A 118 7.08 6.38 3.73
C GLY A 118 7.13 7.13 2.40
N MET A 119 6.56 8.33 2.37
CA MET A 119 6.63 9.26 1.23
C MET A 119 6.08 8.68 -0.08
N GLY A 120 5.00 7.89 -0.03
CA GLY A 120 4.38 7.31 -1.22
C GLY A 120 3.91 8.31 -2.26
N GLU A 121 3.51 9.49 -1.81
CA GLU A 121 3.08 10.58 -2.68
C GLU A 121 4.18 11.07 -3.63
N THR A 122 5.45 10.85 -3.29
CA THR A 122 6.58 11.24 -4.17
C THR A 122 6.61 10.49 -5.50
N LEU A 123 5.89 9.38 -5.61
CA LEU A 123 5.70 8.69 -6.88
C LEU A 123 4.79 9.47 -7.85
N GLY A 124 3.87 10.31 -7.33
CA GLY A 124 3.00 11.15 -8.17
C GLY A 124 2.15 10.35 -9.16
N GLY A 125 1.73 9.13 -8.80
CA GLY A 125 1.00 8.22 -9.67
C GLY A 125 1.86 7.43 -10.67
N LYS A 126 3.18 7.64 -10.67
CA LYS A 126 4.14 6.94 -11.52
C LYS A 126 4.58 5.62 -10.93
N THR A 127 5.11 4.76 -11.76
CA THR A 127 5.85 3.59 -11.29
C THR A 127 7.18 4.00 -10.65
N PRO A 128 7.80 3.16 -9.81
CA PRO A 128 9.12 3.44 -9.24
C PRO A 128 10.22 3.70 -10.30
N ASP A 129 10.13 3.11 -11.49
CA ASP A 129 11.06 3.37 -12.60
C ASP A 129 10.86 4.75 -13.20
N GLU A 130 9.61 5.13 -13.46
CA GLU A 130 9.27 6.42 -14.04
C GLU A 130 9.53 7.59 -13.08
N ALA A 131 9.49 7.34 -11.77
CA ALA A 131 9.79 8.33 -10.74
C ALA A 131 11.30 8.63 -10.60
N GLY A 132 12.16 7.85 -11.25
CA GLY A 132 13.59 8.10 -11.32
C GLY A 132 14.30 8.06 -9.97
N GLY A 133 15.21 9.01 -9.72
CA GLY A 133 16.04 9.04 -8.52
C GLY A 133 15.26 9.18 -7.20
N THR A 134 14.08 9.80 -7.22
CA THR A 134 13.23 9.95 -6.02
C THR A 134 12.71 8.62 -5.51
N ALA A 135 12.60 7.61 -6.37
CA ALA A 135 12.14 6.25 -6.01
C ALA A 135 13.29 5.23 -5.90
N PHE A 136 14.54 5.65 -5.98
CA PHE A 136 15.70 4.72 -5.97
C PHE A 136 15.67 3.73 -4.80
N VAL A 137 15.43 4.22 -3.59
CA VAL A 137 15.38 3.38 -2.39
C VAL A 137 14.21 2.38 -2.45
N MET A 138 13.05 2.83 -2.96
CA MET A 138 11.90 1.93 -3.15
C MET A 138 12.21 0.85 -4.17
N ARG A 139 12.79 1.20 -5.31
CA ARG A 139 13.18 0.22 -6.34
C ARG A 139 14.12 -0.83 -5.78
N LEU A 140 15.19 -0.38 -5.12
CA LEU A 140 16.17 -1.29 -4.54
C LEU A 140 15.54 -2.29 -3.57
N ALA A 141 14.68 -1.81 -2.66
CA ALA A 141 13.98 -2.70 -1.73
C ALA A 141 13.02 -3.66 -2.45
N LEU A 142 12.28 -3.16 -3.44
CA LEU A 142 11.33 -3.97 -4.23
C LEU A 142 12.06 -5.00 -5.10
N ASP A 143 13.20 -4.66 -5.68
CA ASP A 143 14.00 -5.60 -6.48
C ASP A 143 14.53 -6.76 -5.63
N ILE A 144 15.12 -6.45 -4.47
CA ILE A 144 15.61 -7.47 -3.52
C ILE A 144 14.46 -8.36 -3.04
N ALA A 145 13.30 -7.77 -2.74
CA ALA A 145 12.14 -8.53 -2.30
C ALA A 145 11.56 -9.40 -3.43
N ALA A 146 11.45 -8.87 -4.65
CA ALA A 146 10.96 -9.63 -5.80
C ALA A 146 11.81 -10.86 -6.10
N GLU A 147 13.15 -10.75 -6.02
CA GLU A 147 14.04 -11.88 -6.18
C GLU A 147 13.84 -12.96 -5.12
N ALA A 148 13.62 -12.58 -3.86
CA ALA A 148 13.34 -13.53 -2.78
C ALA A 148 11.94 -14.17 -2.96
N TRP A 149 10.93 -13.35 -3.21
CA TRP A 149 9.55 -13.82 -3.38
C TRP A 149 9.36 -14.70 -4.62
N ALA A 150 10.14 -14.47 -5.70
CA ALA A 150 10.12 -15.36 -6.86
C ALA A 150 10.58 -16.78 -6.53
N ARG A 151 11.40 -16.94 -5.49
CA ARG A 151 11.80 -18.25 -4.95
C ARG A 151 10.93 -18.70 -3.77
N LEU A 152 9.89 -17.96 -3.47
CA LEU A 152 9.04 -18.13 -2.28
C LEU A 152 9.83 -18.04 -0.97
N ASP A 153 10.91 -17.28 -0.94
CA ASP A 153 11.70 -17.01 0.27
C ASP A 153 11.13 -15.83 1.06
N VAL A 154 11.44 -15.79 2.34
CA VAL A 154 11.12 -14.65 3.23
C VAL A 154 11.89 -13.41 2.76
N VAL A 155 11.24 -12.25 2.85
CA VAL A 155 11.87 -10.96 2.51
C VAL A 155 13.19 -10.77 3.27
N PRO A 156 14.31 -10.48 2.57
CA PRO A 156 15.60 -10.31 3.23
C PRO A 156 15.69 -9.05 4.10
N ASP A 157 16.46 -9.10 5.17
CA ASP A 157 16.74 -7.95 6.04
C ASP A 157 17.27 -6.72 5.28
N SER A 158 18.01 -6.95 4.19
CA SER A 158 18.49 -5.87 3.33
C SER A 158 17.33 -5.08 2.71
N ALA A 159 16.28 -5.76 2.23
CA ALA A 159 15.08 -5.10 1.70
C ALA A 159 14.33 -4.35 2.80
N LEU A 160 14.18 -4.96 3.99
CA LEU A 160 13.55 -4.32 5.16
C LEU A 160 14.28 -3.05 5.58
N ARG A 161 15.61 -3.08 5.64
CA ARG A 161 16.43 -1.89 5.96
C ARG A 161 16.26 -0.77 4.96
N TRP A 162 16.17 -1.08 3.66
CA TRP A 162 15.94 -0.05 2.64
C TRP A 162 14.52 0.50 2.71
N ALA A 163 13.51 -0.35 2.87
CA ALA A 163 12.11 0.08 2.96
C ALA A 163 11.86 0.93 4.21
N GLY A 164 12.37 0.52 5.37
CA GLY A 164 12.21 1.21 6.64
C GLY A 164 13.04 2.50 6.78
N ARG A 165 13.84 2.86 5.77
CA ARG A 165 14.66 4.07 5.82
C ARG A 165 13.83 5.31 5.59
N GLN A 166 13.77 6.20 6.59
CA GLN A 166 13.25 7.56 6.39
C GLN A 166 14.16 8.35 5.45
N ARG A 167 13.62 8.78 4.30
CA ARG A 167 14.39 9.40 3.21
C ARG A 167 14.61 10.90 3.39
N MET A 168 13.80 11.53 4.24
CA MET A 168 13.83 12.98 4.48
C MET A 168 13.38 13.28 5.91
N PRO A 169 14.02 14.20 6.61
CA PRO A 169 13.54 14.70 7.90
C PRO A 169 12.12 15.27 7.79
N SER A 170 11.28 14.98 8.78
CA SER A 170 9.85 15.34 8.76
C SER A 170 9.61 16.85 8.68
N TRP A 171 10.52 17.66 9.24
CA TRP A 171 10.41 19.11 9.16
C TRP A 171 10.62 19.65 7.74
N ILE A 172 11.57 19.06 6.98
CA ILE A 172 11.76 19.40 5.54
C ILE A 172 10.54 18.98 4.75
N TYR A 173 10.05 17.76 4.97
CA TYR A 173 8.87 17.23 4.28
C TYR A 173 7.65 18.14 4.48
N ARG A 174 7.40 18.60 5.73
CA ARG A 174 6.31 19.54 6.03
C ARG A 174 6.45 20.86 5.28
N HIS A 175 7.66 21.43 5.26
CA HIS A 175 7.89 22.69 4.55
C HIS A 175 7.65 22.55 3.04
N LEU A 176 8.15 21.48 2.43
CA LEU A 176 7.91 21.21 1.00
C LEU A 176 6.43 20.94 0.71
N GLY A 177 5.76 20.19 1.57
CA GLY A 177 4.32 19.93 1.47
C GLY A 177 3.51 21.22 1.54
N ASN A 178 3.76 22.06 2.56
CA ASN A 178 3.09 23.35 2.72
C ASN A 178 3.35 24.30 1.52
N TRP A 179 4.58 24.31 1.01
CA TRP A 179 4.88 25.08 -0.18
C TRP A 179 4.11 24.59 -1.42
N GLY A 180 4.04 23.25 -1.60
CA GLY A 180 3.28 22.63 -2.68
C GLY A 180 1.78 22.95 -2.58
N TRP A 181 1.17 22.80 -1.40
CA TRP A 181 -0.22 23.15 -1.15
C TRP A 181 -0.50 24.62 -1.41
N ASN A 182 0.32 25.53 -0.89
CA ASN A 182 0.19 26.97 -1.14
C ASN A 182 0.27 27.31 -2.64
N ARG A 183 1.17 26.64 -3.37
CA ARG A 183 1.30 26.82 -4.83
C ARG A 183 0.05 26.36 -5.56
N THR A 184 -0.51 25.24 -5.17
CA THR A 184 -1.76 24.70 -5.76
C THR A 184 -2.93 25.63 -5.43
N ALA A 185 -3.06 26.08 -4.19
CA ALA A 185 -4.12 26.97 -3.76
C ALA A 185 -4.09 28.33 -4.48
N ARG A 186 -2.90 28.85 -4.78
CA ARG A 186 -2.77 30.06 -5.60
C ARG A 186 -3.26 29.87 -7.03
N LYS A 187 -3.06 28.67 -7.61
CA LYS A 187 -3.53 28.37 -8.98
C LYS A 187 -5.04 28.21 -9.07
N THR A 188 -5.69 27.91 -7.98
CA THR A 188 -7.13 27.68 -7.87
C THR A 188 -7.87 28.82 -7.16
N ASP A 189 -7.19 29.95 -6.89
CA ASP A 189 -7.72 31.10 -6.13
C ASP A 189 -8.37 30.72 -4.79
N THR A 190 -7.81 29.70 -4.12
CA THR A 190 -8.31 29.20 -2.83
C THR A 190 -7.38 29.47 -1.66
N LEU A 191 -6.25 30.20 -1.87
CA LEU A 191 -5.24 30.39 -0.84
C LEU A 191 -5.79 31.04 0.44
N GLU A 192 -6.61 32.08 0.31
CA GLU A 192 -7.23 32.79 1.45
C GLU A 192 -8.24 31.90 2.19
N ARG A 193 -8.85 30.97 1.48
CA ARG A 193 -9.87 30.06 1.97
C ARG A 193 -9.31 28.75 2.57
N MET A 194 -8.00 28.51 2.52
CA MET A 194 -7.39 27.29 3.06
C MET A 194 -7.59 27.11 4.58
N ARG A 195 -7.93 28.19 5.28
CA ARG A 195 -8.21 28.17 6.73
C ARG A 195 -9.69 28.30 7.07
N ASP A 196 -10.55 28.36 6.05
CA ASP A 196 -11.99 28.39 6.26
C ASP A 196 -12.43 27.11 6.98
N LYS A 197 -13.36 27.29 7.89
CA LYS A 197 -13.99 26.21 8.65
C LYS A 197 -15.47 26.13 8.27
N PRO A 198 -15.81 25.63 7.09
CA PRO A 198 -17.17 25.73 6.54
C PRO A 198 -18.24 25.03 7.38
N TYR A 199 -17.84 24.24 8.36
CA TYR A 199 -18.77 23.53 9.25
C TYR A 199 -18.96 24.23 10.62
N GLU A 200 -18.05 25.11 11.06
CA GLU A 200 -18.22 25.87 12.31
C GLU A 200 -19.40 26.84 12.21
N ASP A 201 -19.53 27.57 11.11
CA ASP A 201 -20.62 28.52 10.88
C ASP A 201 -22.01 27.87 10.84
N LYS A 202 -22.11 26.56 10.62
CA LYS A 202 -23.38 25.82 10.66
C LYS A 202 -23.77 25.37 12.06
N ALA A 203 -22.79 25.14 12.94
CA ALA A 203 -23.04 24.80 14.34
C ALA A 203 -23.57 25.99 15.14
N GLU A 204 -23.11 27.21 14.82
CA GLU A 204 -23.65 28.45 15.43
C GLU A 204 -25.01 28.87 14.88
N ARG A 205 -25.42 28.40 13.70
CA ARG A 205 -26.74 28.66 13.10
C ARG A 205 -27.78 27.62 13.48
N GLY A 206 -27.68 27.05 14.66
CA GLY A 206 -28.77 26.37 15.37
C GLY A 206 -29.37 25.18 14.63
N TYR A 207 -29.03 23.99 15.02
CA TYR A 207 -30.03 22.94 15.14
C TYR A 207 -30.81 23.25 16.45
N GLY A 208 -31.62 24.30 16.39
CA GLY A 208 -32.65 24.59 17.34
C GLY A 208 -33.99 24.38 16.64
N GLU A 209 -34.71 23.41 17.15
CA GLU A 209 -36.10 22.98 16.90
C GLU A 209 -36.25 21.81 15.92
#